data_cc9d0c19b93023105ed68dc3a69e6f8d
#
_entry.id   cc9d0c19b93023105ed68dc3a69e6f8d
#
_cell.length_a   1.000
_cell.length_b   1.000
_cell.length_c   1.000
_cell.angle_alpha   90.00
_cell.angle_beta   90.00
_cell.angle_gamma   90.00
#
_symmetry.space_group_name_H-M   'P 1'
#
loop_
_entity.id
_entity.type
_entity.pdbx_description
1 polymer ?
#
loop_
_entity_poly.entity_id
_entity_poly.type
_entity_poly.pdbx_seq_one_letter_code
_entity_poly.pdbx_strand_id
1 'polypeptide(L)'
;VKTDEGEFVGYNTDGLGFIRSLGVTDQSNKILMLGAGGAARGIIFAFKQLGYKNLSVANRTLENAKKLVDELQFGQAITYLEAEEQLQSFDVVVQTTPLGMKSNSKELPIQLKGIKEYTIVADIVYNPLVTPFLEEAEKYNVRTINGLGMLVHQGALAFSYWNGSYPNTDDMIQRLTEQLGG
;
A
#
# COMPACT_ATOMS: atom_id res chain seq x y z
N VAL A 1 -20.09 -1.76 -12.35
CA VAL A 1 -20.28 -2.00 -13.78
C VAL A 1 -21.58 -2.75 -13.96
N LYS A 2 -22.35 -2.41 -15.00
CA LYS A 2 -23.55 -3.14 -15.37
C LYS A 2 -23.15 -4.26 -16.34
N THR A 3 -23.57 -5.49 -16.05
CA THR A 3 -23.33 -6.63 -16.94
C THR A 3 -24.31 -6.64 -18.13
N ASP A 4 -24.04 -7.47 -19.12
CA ASP A 4 -24.94 -7.64 -20.27
C ASP A 4 -26.31 -8.21 -19.86
N GLU A 5 -26.37 -8.98 -18.75
CA GLU A 5 -27.61 -9.50 -18.16
C GLU A 5 -28.35 -8.44 -17.33
N GLY A 6 -27.78 -7.23 -17.18
CA GLY A 6 -28.40 -6.11 -16.48
C GLY A 6 -28.12 -6.04 -14.99
N GLU A 7 -27.28 -6.93 -14.46
CA GLU A 7 -26.84 -6.93 -13.06
C GLU A 7 -25.79 -5.87 -12.80
N PHE A 8 -25.66 -5.41 -11.54
CA PHE A 8 -24.62 -4.49 -11.12
C PHE A 8 -23.54 -5.24 -10.35
N VAL A 9 -22.29 -5.16 -10.84
CA VAL A 9 -21.10 -5.73 -10.19
C VAL A 9 -20.20 -4.60 -9.70
N GLY A 10 -19.85 -4.64 -8.41
CA GLY A 10 -18.90 -3.72 -7.78
C GLY A 10 -17.47 -4.26 -7.85
N TYR A 11 -16.51 -3.40 -8.16
CA TYR A 11 -15.09 -3.71 -8.18
C TYR A 11 -14.36 -2.77 -7.22
N ASN A 12 -13.42 -3.31 -6.45
CA ASN A 12 -12.45 -2.50 -5.71
C ASN A 12 -11.16 -2.44 -6.51
N THR A 13 -10.80 -1.24 -6.99
CA THR A 13 -9.61 -1.02 -7.79
C THR A 13 -8.39 -0.55 -6.99
N ASP A 14 -8.57 -0.14 -5.73
CA ASP A 14 -7.51 0.44 -4.90
C ASP A 14 -6.40 -0.57 -4.62
N GLY A 15 -6.77 -1.76 -4.15
CA GLY A 15 -5.80 -2.79 -3.81
C GLY A 15 -5.00 -3.27 -5.03
N LEU A 16 -5.68 -3.52 -6.15
CA LEU A 16 -5.01 -3.90 -7.40
C LEU A 16 -4.16 -2.76 -7.97
N GLY A 17 -4.63 -1.51 -7.86
CA GLY A 17 -3.87 -0.33 -8.24
C GLY A 17 -2.59 -0.18 -7.44
N PHE A 18 -2.66 -0.40 -6.13
CA PHE A 18 -1.49 -0.40 -5.26
C PHE A 18 -0.49 -1.49 -5.64
N ILE A 19 -0.92 -2.74 -5.81
CA ILE A 19 0.00 -3.84 -6.16
C ILE A 19 0.67 -3.62 -7.51
N ARG A 20 -0.03 -3.05 -8.49
CA ARG A 20 0.58 -2.65 -9.77
C ARG A 20 1.65 -1.57 -9.58
N SER A 21 1.41 -0.58 -8.72
CA SER A 21 2.40 0.45 -8.42
C SER A 21 3.62 -0.08 -7.68
N LEU A 22 3.43 -1.10 -6.85
CA LEU A 22 4.49 -1.75 -6.09
C LEU A 22 5.47 -2.50 -7.01
N GLY A 23 4.98 -3.09 -8.10
CA GLY A 23 5.78 -3.82 -9.07
C GLY A 23 6.42 -5.10 -8.50
N VAL A 24 5.85 -5.66 -7.43
CA VAL A 24 6.31 -6.90 -6.80
C VAL A 24 5.42 -8.04 -7.25
N THR A 25 6.01 -9.10 -7.76
CA THR A 25 5.30 -10.28 -8.30
C THR A 25 5.57 -11.56 -7.52
N ASP A 26 6.61 -11.58 -6.69
CA ASP A 26 6.93 -12.75 -5.87
C ASP A 26 5.97 -12.87 -4.68
N GLN A 27 5.11 -13.87 -4.74
CA GLN A 27 4.11 -14.16 -3.72
C GLN A 27 4.70 -14.71 -2.40
N SER A 28 5.99 -15.04 -2.37
CA SER A 28 6.69 -15.45 -1.16
C SER A 28 7.15 -14.31 -0.28
N ASN A 29 7.15 -13.08 -0.82
CA ASN A 29 7.54 -11.88 -0.08
C ASN A 29 6.78 -11.75 1.23
N LYS A 30 7.50 -11.37 2.28
CA LYS A 30 6.95 -11.06 3.60
C LYS A 30 6.56 -9.59 3.65
N ILE A 31 5.29 -9.33 3.84
CA ILE A 31 4.69 -8.01 3.79
C ILE A 31 4.32 -7.55 5.19
N LEU A 32 4.76 -6.35 5.57
CA LEU A 32 4.30 -5.64 6.74
C LEU A 32 3.34 -4.52 6.32
N MET A 33 2.10 -4.59 6.79
CA MET A 33 1.10 -3.55 6.61
C MET A 33 0.98 -2.71 7.89
N LEU A 34 1.23 -1.42 7.82
CA LEU A 34 1.07 -0.47 8.92
C LEU A 34 -0.27 0.23 8.79
N GLY A 35 -1.18 -0.06 9.73
CA GLY A 35 -2.55 0.42 9.72
C GLY A 35 -3.58 -0.68 9.42
N ALA A 36 -4.82 -0.47 9.90
CA ALA A 36 -5.94 -1.40 9.77
C ALA A 36 -7.23 -0.69 9.34
N GLY A 37 -7.09 0.34 8.48
CA GLY A 37 -8.21 1.11 7.95
C GLY A 37 -8.76 0.55 6.63
N GLY A 38 -9.63 1.33 5.98
CA GLY A 38 -10.28 0.94 4.72
C GLY A 38 -9.29 0.68 3.59
N ALA A 39 -8.25 1.51 3.45
CA ALA A 39 -7.20 1.31 2.44
C ALA A 39 -6.42 0.02 2.69
N ALA A 40 -6.00 -0.23 3.96
CA ALA A 40 -5.35 -1.48 4.34
C ALA A 40 -6.21 -2.69 3.96
N ARG A 41 -7.51 -2.66 4.27
CA ARG A 41 -8.47 -3.71 3.91
C ARG A 41 -8.45 -4.04 2.42
N GLY A 42 -8.57 -3.02 1.57
CA GLY A 42 -8.57 -3.21 0.11
C GLY A 42 -7.27 -3.79 -0.42
N ILE A 43 -6.13 -3.31 0.08
CA ILE A 43 -4.80 -3.78 -0.32
C ILE A 43 -4.55 -5.21 0.16
N ILE A 44 -4.87 -5.53 1.42
CA ILE A 44 -4.71 -6.88 1.99
C ILE A 44 -5.58 -7.89 1.23
N PHE A 45 -6.82 -7.51 0.91
CA PHE A 45 -7.70 -8.37 0.11
C PHE A 45 -7.12 -8.66 -1.27
N ALA A 46 -6.53 -7.66 -1.93
CA ALA A 46 -5.88 -7.85 -3.23
C ALA A 46 -4.64 -8.76 -3.12
N PHE A 47 -3.80 -8.61 -2.09
CA PHE A 47 -2.69 -9.53 -1.83
C PHE A 47 -3.19 -10.98 -1.66
N LYS A 48 -4.26 -11.19 -0.87
CA LYS A 48 -4.88 -12.51 -0.70
C LYS A 48 -5.34 -13.09 -2.03
N GLN A 49 -6.07 -12.32 -2.84
CA GLN A 49 -6.58 -12.77 -4.15
C GLN A 49 -5.45 -13.15 -5.11
N LEU A 50 -4.32 -12.45 -5.05
CA LEU A 50 -3.15 -12.73 -5.89
C LEU A 50 -2.27 -13.86 -5.36
N GLY A 51 -2.65 -14.53 -4.27
CA GLY A 51 -1.97 -15.72 -3.76
C GLY A 51 -0.73 -15.45 -2.91
N TYR A 52 -0.53 -14.20 -2.42
CA TYR A 52 0.50 -13.93 -1.43
C TYR A 52 0.22 -14.72 -0.14
N LYS A 53 1.28 -15.09 0.58
CA LYS A 53 1.15 -16.01 1.73
C LYS A 53 1.53 -15.39 3.06
N ASN A 54 2.46 -14.44 3.05
CA ASN A 54 3.13 -13.93 4.23
C ASN A 54 2.79 -12.45 4.45
N LEU A 55 1.79 -12.16 5.28
CA LEU A 55 1.37 -10.80 5.58
C LEU A 55 1.19 -10.61 7.08
N SER A 56 1.79 -9.55 7.62
CA SER A 56 1.59 -9.09 9.00
C SER A 56 0.92 -7.72 8.98
N VAL A 57 -0.06 -7.52 9.83
CA VAL A 57 -0.75 -6.25 10.02
C VAL A 57 -0.38 -5.70 11.38
N ALA A 58 0.27 -4.56 11.40
CA ALA A 58 0.57 -3.83 12.64
C ALA A 58 -0.28 -2.55 12.73
N ASN A 59 -0.87 -2.32 13.89
CA ASN A 59 -1.68 -1.12 14.11
C ASN A 59 -1.52 -0.63 15.54
N ARG A 60 -1.64 0.69 15.75
CA ARG A 60 -1.57 1.32 17.09
C ARG A 60 -2.49 0.63 18.11
N THR A 61 -3.69 0.25 17.70
CA THR A 61 -4.63 -0.56 18.47
C THR A 61 -4.64 -1.97 17.89
N LEU A 62 -4.01 -2.92 18.57
CA LEU A 62 -3.83 -4.30 18.10
C LEU A 62 -5.16 -4.98 17.74
N GLU A 63 -6.22 -4.71 18.49
CA GLU A 63 -7.55 -5.26 18.24
C GLU A 63 -8.10 -4.94 16.86
N ASN A 64 -7.79 -3.75 16.32
CA ASN A 64 -8.20 -3.39 14.96
C ASN A 64 -7.46 -4.23 13.91
N ALA A 65 -6.18 -4.53 14.14
CA ALA A 65 -5.43 -5.43 13.27
C ALA A 65 -5.96 -6.87 13.34
N LYS A 66 -6.22 -7.40 14.54
CA LYS A 66 -6.83 -8.71 14.74
C LYS A 66 -8.17 -8.83 14.03
N LYS A 67 -9.06 -7.86 14.25
CA LYS A 67 -10.37 -7.82 13.60
C LYS A 67 -10.26 -7.86 12.07
N LEU A 68 -9.32 -7.09 11.49
CA LEU A 68 -9.11 -7.04 10.04
C LEU A 68 -8.60 -8.39 9.50
N VAL A 69 -7.63 -8.99 10.17
CA VAL A 69 -7.06 -10.30 9.81
C VAL A 69 -8.12 -11.39 9.91
N ASP A 70 -8.93 -11.40 10.98
CA ASP A 70 -10.00 -12.37 11.19
C ASP A 70 -11.10 -12.23 10.13
N GLU A 71 -11.52 -11.00 9.81
CA GLU A 71 -12.52 -10.76 8.77
C GLU A 71 -12.04 -11.22 7.39
N LEU A 72 -10.78 -10.95 7.06
CA LEU A 72 -10.22 -11.33 5.77
C LEU A 72 -9.72 -12.78 5.74
N GLN A 73 -9.63 -13.47 6.88
CA GLN A 73 -9.05 -14.81 7.02
C GLN A 73 -7.69 -14.89 6.30
N PHE A 74 -6.85 -13.87 6.54
CA PHE A 74 -5.55 -13.75 5.88
C PHE A 74 -4.58 -12.86 6.66
N GLY A 75 -3.34 -13.36 6.84
CA GLY A 75 -2.26 -12.66 7.56
C GLY A 75 -2.28 -12.92 9.06
N GLN A 76 -1.45 -12.18 9.78
CA GLN A 76 -1.37 -12.18 11.23
C GLN A 76 -1.36 -10.74 11.76
N ALA A 77 -1.93 -10.55 12.95
CA ALA A 77 -1.90 -9.27 13.65
C ALA A 77 -0.71 -9.22 14.61
N ILE A 78 0.05 -8.14 14.57
CA ILE A 78 1.19 -7.90 15.46
C ILE A 78 1.13 -6.46 16.01
N THR A 79 1.85 -6.20 17.09
CA THR A 79 2.03 -4.85 17.63
C THR A 79 3.07 -4.08 16.83
N TYR A 80 3.13 -2.76 17.00
CA TYR A 80 4.20 -1.94 16.40
C TYR A 80 5.59 -2.33 16.94
N LEU A 81 5.68 -2.69 18.21
CA LEU A 81 6.93 -3.16 18.81
C LEU A 81 7.42 -4.46 18.16
N GLU A 82 6.54 -5.45 18.01
CA GLU A 82 6.88 -6.70 17.32
C GLU A 82 7.24 -6.45 15.86
N ALA A 83 6.61 -5.47 15.18
CA ALA A 83 6.95 -5.09 13.82
C ALA A 83 8.37 -4.51 13.73
N GLU A 84 8.76 -3.65 14.68
CA GLU A 84 10.12 -3.09 14.77
C GLU A 84 11.17 -4.17 15.07
N GLU A 85 10.90 -5.08 16.01
CA GLU A 85 11.80 -6.19 16.35
C GLU A 85 12.04 -7.15 15.18
N GLN A 86 11.02 -7.35 14.32
CA GLN A 86 11.07 -8.25 13.18
C GLN A 86 11.34 -7.52 11.86
N LEU A 87 11.63 -6.22 11.87
CA LEU A 87 11.68 -5.38 10.68
C LEU A 87 12.60 -5.93 9.58
N GLN A 88 13.75 -6.47 9.98
CA GLN A 88 14.70 -7.11 9.07
C GLN A 88 14.17 -8.37 8.35
N SER A 89 13.03 -8.91 8.75
CA SER A 89 12.44 -10.10 8.11
C SER A 89 11.49 -9.75 6.96
N PHE A 90 11.08 -8.49 6.83
CA PHE A 90 10.13 -8.08 5.81
C PHE A 90 10.81 -7.65 4.51
N ASP A 91 10.21 -8.02 3.40
CA ASP A 91 10.64 -7.63 2.04
C ASP A 91 9.90 -6.37 1.57
N VAL A 92 8.69 -6.14 2.09
CA VAL A 92 7.86 -4.97 1.77
C VAL A 92 7.24 -4.42 3.05
N VAL A 93 7.35 -3.11 3.26
CA VAL A 93 6.69 -2.37 4.36
C VAL A 93 5.76 -1.34 3.74
N VAL A 94 4.47 -1.38 4.10
CA VAL A 94 3.43 -0.52 3.52
C VAL A 94 2.78 0.31 4.61
N GLN A 95 2.91 1.63 4.53
CA GLN A 95 2.24 2.60 5.37
C GLN A 95 0.86 2.92 4.79
N THR A 96 -0.21 2.71 5.58
CA THR A 96 -1.61 2.97 5.18
C THR A 96 -2.38 3.82 6.17
N THR A 97 -1.68 4.42 7.14
CA THR A 97 -2.28 5.33 8.11
C THR A 97 -2.37 6.76 7.53
N PRO A 98 -3.12 7.69 8.15
CA PRO A 98 -3.15 9.09 7.71
C PRO A 98 -1.89 9.90 8.04
N LEU A 99 -0.89 9.29 8.68
CA LEU A 99 0.37 9.97 9.00
C LEU A 99 1.06 10.42 7.70
N GLY A 100 1.57 11.64 7.70
CA GLY A 100 2.22 12.21 6.51
C GLY A 100 1.30 12.93 5.52
N MET A 101 -0.02 12.79 5.62
CA MET A 101 -0.97 13.52 4.74
C MET A 101 -1.01 15.03 5.03
N LYS A 102 -0.64 15.47 6.23
CA LYS A 102 -0.59 16.88 6.60
C LYS A 102 0.85 17.26 6.88
N SER A 103 1.32 18.33 6.28
CA SER A 103 2.70 18.79 6.26
C SER A 103 3.36 19.06 7.63
N ASN A 104 2.60 19.02 8.72
CA ASN A 104 3.09 19.43 10.04
C ASN A 104 3.40 18.27 11.02
N SER A 105 3.10 17.03 10.67
CA SER A 105 3.43 15.88 11.52
C SER A 105 4.62 15.13 10.97
N LYS A 106 5.72 15.10 11.75
CA LYS A 106 6.89 14.24 11.51
C LYS A 106 6.77 12.89 12.24
N GLU A 107 5.57 12.56 12.71
CA GLU A 107 5.31 11.32 13.42
C GLU A 107 5.40 10.14 12.47
N LEU A 108 6.14 9.12 12.87
CA LEU A 108 6.29 7.86 12.15
C LEU A 108 5.44 6.78 12.84
N PRO A 109 4.85 5.86 12.09
CA PRO A 109 4.11 4.76 12.71
C PRO A 109 5.04 3.80 13.46
N ILE A 110 6.23 3.56 12.94
CA ILE A 110 7.30 2.73 13.53
C ILE A 110 8.67 3.32 13.22
N GLN A 111 9.69 2.89 13.96
CA GLN A 111 11.08 3.16 13.65
C GLN A 111 11.58 2.20 12.57
N LEU A 112 12.37 2.71 11.60
CA LEU A 112 12.92 1.91 10.49
C LEU A 112 14.33 1.40 10.75
N LYS A 113 14.84 1.53 11.97
CA LYS A 113 16.17 1.05 12.34
C LYS A 113 16.28 -0.47 12.17
N GLY A 114 17.23 -0.91 11.38
CA GLY A 114 17.47 -2.34 11.08
C GLY A 114 16.76 -2.86 9.84
N ILE A 115 16.06 -1.99 9.09
CA ILE A 115 15.52 -2.35 7.78
C ILE A 115 16.65 -2.73 6.82
N LYS A 116 16.41 -3.70 5.93
CA LYS A 116 17.40 -4.16 4.95
C LYS A 116 17.35 -3.33 3.67
N GLU A 117 18.49 -3.12 3.01
CA GLU A 117 18.60 -2.32 1.79
C GLU A 117 17.69 -2.79 0.63
N TYR A 118 17.39 -4.08 0.55
CA TYR A 118 16.51 -4.63 -0.48
C TYR A 118 15.01 -4.57 -0.12
N THR A 119 14.65 -4.10 1.08
CA THR A 119 13.25 -3.90 1.47
C THR A 119 12.65 -2.77 0.65
N ILE A 120 11.41 -2.95 0.21
CA ILE A 120 10.64 -1.89 -0.42
C ILE A 120 9.78 -1.22 0.66
N VAL A 121 9.89 0.09 0.79
CA VAL A 121 9.06 0.89 1.69
C VAL A 121 8.06 1.70 0.86
N ALA A 122 6.78 1.45 1.07
CA ALA A 122 5.71 2.13 0.36
C ALA A 122 4.83 2.93 1.31
N ASP A 123 4.34 4.07 0.85
CA ASP A 123 3.34 4.88 1.51
C ASP A 123 2.19 5.15 0.53
N ILE A 124 0.94 4.96 0.96
CA ILE A 124 -0.22 5.22 0.09
C ILE A 124 -0.54 6.72 -0.04
N VAL A 125 0.11 7.57 0.72
CA VAL A 125 0.00 9.02 0.60
C VAL A 125 0.72 9.48 -0.68
N TYR A 126 0.04 10.31 -1.47
CA TYR A 126 0.59 10.86 -2.72
C TYR A 126 0.79 12.40 -2.66
N ASN A 127 0.30 13.04 -1.63
CA ASN A 127 0.50 14.46 -1.39
C ASN A 127 0.76 14.73 0.10
N PRO A 128 2.00 15.10 0.48
CA PRO A 128 3.18 15.32 -0.38
C PRO A 128 3.68 14.04 -1.07
N LEU A 129 4.47 14.16 -2.15
CA LEU A 129 5.08 13.02 -2.86
C LEU A 129 6.11 12.29 -1.99
N VAL A 130 6.84 13.02 -1.16
CA VAL A 130 7.76 12.47 -0.16
C VAL A 130 7.19 12.75 1.22
N THR A 131 6.70 11.71 1.87
CA THR A 131 6.20 11.79 3.25
C THR A 131 7.34 11.67 4.24
N PRO A 132 7.19 12.09 5.52
CA PRO A 132 8.20 11.89 6.54
C PRO A 132 8.62 10.40 6.71
N PHE A 133 7.70 9.47 6.43
CA PHE A 133 7.99 8.04 6.48
C PHE A 133 8.91 7.60 5.34
N LEU A 134 8.67 8.09 4.12
CA LEU A 134 9.55 7.83 2.97
C LEU A 134 10.89 8.54 3.11
N GLU A 135 10.91 9.81 3.60
CA GLU A 135 12.13 10.54 3.89
C GLU A 135 13.02 9.82 4.92
N GLU A 136 12.41 9.23 5.96
CA GLU A 136 13.13 8.40 6.92
C GLU A 136 13.68 7.12 6.26
N ALA A 137 12.88 6.46 5.42
CA ALA A 137 13.27 5.24 4.72
C ALA A 137 14.49 5.46 3.78
N GLU A 138 14.53 6.58 3.08
CA GLU A 138 15.64 6.94 2.17
C GLU A 138 17.01 6.97 2.86
N LYS A 139 17.06 7.24 4.17
CA LYS A 139 18.32 7.21 4.95
C LYS A 139 18.96 5.82 5.03
N TYR A 140 18.19 4.77 4.73
CA TYR A 140 18.64 3.38 4.76
C TYR A 140 18.90 2.80 3.36
N ASN A 141 18.93 3.63 2.31
CA ASN A 141 19.15 3.24 0.90
C ASN A 141 18.15 2.19 0.39
N VAL A 142 16.95 2.15 0.93
CA VAL A 142 15.87 1.27 0.48
C VAL A 142 15.11 1.88 -0.70
N ARG A 143 14.46 1.05 -1.51
CA ARG A 143 13.54 1.52 -2.54
C ARG A 143 12.27 2.08 -1.90
N THR A 144 11.94 3.34 -2.20
CA THR A 144 10.73 4.01 -1.74
C THR A 144 9.68 4.10 -2.85
N ILE A 145 8.39 4.00 -2.47
CA ILE A 145 7.24 4.12 -3.39
C ILE A 145 6.18 4.97 -2.70
N ASN A 146 5.74 6.06 -3.33
CA ASN A 146 4.63 6.88 -2.85
C ASN A 146 3.28 6.43 -3.43
N GLY A 147 2.18 7.04 -2.94
CA GLY A 147 0.82 6.68 -3.31
C GLY A 147 0.37 7.11 -4.72
N LEU A 148 1.20 7.86 -5.46
CA LEU A 148 0.79 8.39 -6.77
C LEU A 148 0.52 7.27 -7.78
N GLY A 149 1.39 6.25 -7.81
CA GLY A 149 1.18 5.08 -8.65
C GLY A 149 -0.14 4.35 -8.34
N MET A 150 -0.46 4.17 -7.05
CA MET A 150 -1.75 3.61 -6.63
C MET A 150 -2.92 4.44 -7.15
N LEU A 151 -2.88 5.78 -6.99
CA LEU A 151 -3.91 6.69 -7.47
C LEU A 151 -4.15 6.55 -8.97
N VAL A 152 -3.09 6.49 -9.77
CA VAL A 152 -3.18 6.38 -11.22
C VAL A 152 -3.68 5.00 -11.65
N HIS A 153 -3.09 3.92 -11.14
CA HIS A 153 -3.46 2.57 -11.54
C HIS A 153 -4.88 2.19 -11.15
N GLN A 154 -5.38 2.63 -9.96
CA GLN A 154 -6.78 2.37 -9.59
C GLN A 154 -7.75 3.07 -10.54
N GLY A 155 -7.45 4.33 -10.93
CA GLY A 155 -8.24 5.07 -11.90
C GLY A 155 -8.21 4.44 -13.30
N ALA A 156 -7.03 4.00 -13.75
CA ALA A 156 -6.85 3.29 -15.00
C ALA A 156 -7.62 1.97 -15.05
N LEU A 157 -7.64 1.22 -13.94
CA LEU A 157 -8.45 0.00 -13.79
C LEU A 157 -9.96 0.31 -13.87
N ALA A 158 -10.42 1.32 -13.12
CA ALA A 158 -11.82 1.73 -13.19
C ALA A 158 -12.23 2.14 -14.61
N PHE A 159 -11.39 2.94 -15.28
CA PHE A 159 -11.59 3.32 -16.66
C PHE A 159 -11.69 2.10 -17.60
N SER A 160 -10.81 1.10 -17.42
CA SER A 160 -10.80 -0.09 -18.25
C SER A 160 -12.07 -0.94 -18.10
N TYR A 161 -12.65 -0.99 -16.90
CA TYR A 161 -13.92 -1.68 -16.67
C TYR A 161 -15.11 -1.02 -17.40
N TRP A 162 -15.04 0.29 -17.67
CA TRP A 162 -16.11 1.00 -18.37
C TRP A 162 -15.90 1.06 -19.87
N ASN A 163 -14.64 1.12 -20.34
CA ASN A 163 -14.29 1.41 -21.74
C ASN A 163 -13.57 0.26 -22.45
N GLY A 164 -13.28 -0.84 -21.73
CA GLY A 164 -12.61 -2.01 -22.31
C GLY A 164 -11.12 -1.81 -22.67
N SER A 165 -10.53 -0.64 -22.39
CA SER A 165 -9.13 -0.32 -22.69
C SER A 165 -8.39 0.22 -21.48
N TYR A 166 -7.14 -0.20 -21.28
CA TYR A 166 -6.29 0.28 -20.20
C TYR A 166 -5.45 1.46 -20.70
N PRO A 167 -5.54 2.65 -20.07
CA PRO A 167 -4.82 3.84 -20.53
C PRO A 167 -3.31 3.76 -20.25
N ASN A 168 -2.53 4.66 -20.86
CA ASN A 168 -1.11 4.81 -20.57
C ASN A 168 -0.92 5.44 -19.19
N THR A 169 -0.53 4.63 -18.22
CA THR A 169 -0.33 5.06 -16.83
C THR A 169 0.98 5.79 -16.61
N ASP A 170 2.02 5.52 -17.40
CA ASP A 170 3.33 6.16 -17.24
C ASP A 170 3.26 7.66 -17.56
N ASP A 171 2.56 8.01 -18.64
CA ASP A 171 2.31 9.41 -19.02
C ASP A 171 1.46 10.15 -17.96
N MET A 172 0.46 9.47 -17.40
CA MET A 172 -0.36 10.02 -16.31
C MET A 172 0.45 10.27 -15.04
N ILE A 173 1.29 9.32 -14.64
CA ILE A 173 2.17 9.44 -13.47
C ILE A 173 3.14 10.60 -13.66
N GLN A 174 3.78 10.69 -14.83
CA GLN A 174 4.73 11.76 -15.14
C GLN A 174 4.06 13.14 -14.98
N ARG A 175 2.93 13.37 -15.65
CA ARG A 175 2.20 14.65 -15.59
C ARG A 175 1.78 15.04 -14.18
N LEU A 176 1.27 14.09 -13.41
CA LEU A 176 0.87 14.34 -12.02
C LEU A 176 2.09 14.61 -11.13
N THR A 177 3.21 13.94 -11.36
CA THR A 177 4.47 14.21 -10.63
C THR A 177 4.93 15.64 -10.87
N GLU A 178 4.94 16.09 -12.14
CA GLU A 178 5.28 17.47 -12.49
C GLU A 178 4.35 18.50 -11.83
N GLN A 179 3.05 18.20 -11.76
CA GLN A 179 2.05 19.08 -11.15
C GLN A 179 2.15 19.14 -9.62
N LEU A 180 2.50 18.05 -8.95
CA LEU A 180 2.57 17.94 -7.48
C LEU A 180 3.95 18.25 -6.92
N GLY A 181 4.99 18.12 -7.74
CA GLY A 181 6.39 18.33 -7.36
C GLY A 181 6.94 19.72 -7.72
N GLY A 182 6.13 20.56 -8.37
CA GLY A 182 6.46 21.95 -8.79
C GLY A 182 6.22 22.99 -7.71
#